data_5f525e2882b6ed70d294a1f4558d7364
#
_entry.id   5f525e2882b6ed70d294a1f4558d7364
#
_cell.length_a   1.000
_cell.length_b   1.000
_cell.length_c   1.000
_cell.angle_alpha   90.00
_cell.angle_beta   90.00
_cell.angle_gamma   90.00
#
_symmetry.space_group_name_H-M   'P 1'
#
loop_
_entity.id
_entity.type
_entity.pdbx_description
1 polymer ?
#
loop_
_entity_poly.entity_id
_entity_poly.type
_entity_poly.pdbx_seq_one_letter_code
_entity_poly.pdbx_strand_id
1 'polypeptide(L)'
;MTNAEPFLTNDPQLMEDKKKARILCSRFNESTEDEVVRKAMLKELLGSCTENIAVKPPFHCDYGYNIFVGDDYFMNFDCVFLDAAPIRIGKHCMIGPKTCIYAIGHPLDAEGRKKKIKASYQQFIAS
;
A
#
# COMPACT_ATOMS: atom_id res chain seq x y z
N MET A 1 22.79 -13.85 0.05
CA MET A 1 22.38 -13.69 -0.45
C MET A 1 21.99 -12.93 -0.69
N THR A 2 22.22 -12.64 -0.64
CA THR A 2 21.87 -11.94 -0.88
C THR A 2 21.17 -11.73 -1.55
N ASN A 3 20.95 -12.06 -1.77
CA ASN A 3 20.29 -11.86 -2.55
C ASN A 3 19.05 -12.33 -2.50
N ALA A 4 18.40 -12.16 -1.52
CA ALA A 4 17.05 -12.42 -1.38
C ALA A 4 16.26 -11.60 -2.34
N GLU A 5 16.73 -10.41 -2.66
CA GLU A 5 15.99 -9.63 -3.56
C GLU A 5 15.81 -10.18 -4.88
N PRO A 6 16.82 -10.58 -5.61
CA PRO A 6 16.63 -11.22 -6.89
C PRO A 6 15.80 -12.47 -6.75
N PHE A 7 15.97 -13.15 -5.64
CA PHE A 7 15.23 -14.36 -5.42
C PHE A 7 13.74 -14.07 -5.30
N LEU A 8 13.39 -13.05 -4.54
CA LEU A 8 11.98 -12.68 -4.38
C LEU A 8 11.38 -12.18 -5.67
N THR A 9 12.14 -11.45 -6.46
CA THR A 9 11.63 -10.97 -7.72
C THR A 9 11.31 -12.08 -8.68
N ASN A 10 11.96 -13.21 -8.54
CA ASN A 10 11.73 -14.33 -9.43
C ASN A 10 10.72 -15.33 -8.90
N ASP A 11 10.13 -15.07 -7.75
CA ASP A 11 9.13 -15.95 -7.18
C ASP A 11 7.85 -15.86 -8.01
N PRO A 12 7.39 -16.95 -8.61
CA PRO A 12 6.21 -16.89 -9.46
C PRO A 12 4.96 -16.41 -8.73
N GLN A 13 4.83 -16.76 -7.45
CA GLN A 13 3.66 -16.34 -6.69
C GLN A 13 3.67 -14.83 -6.47
N LEU A 14 4.83 -14.26 -6.17
CA LEU A 14 4.92 -12.83 -5.95
C LEU A 14 4.72 -12.07 -7.25
N MET A 15 5.19 -12.60 -8.37
CA MET A 15 4.97 -11.98 -9.65
C MET A 15 3.49 -11.97 -10.01
N GLU A 16 2.80 -13.05 -9.69
CA GLU A 16 1.38 -13.15 -9.95
C GLU A 16 0.62 -12.17 -9.05
N ASP A 17 1.04 -12.04 -7.79
CA ASP A 17 0.42 -11.13 -6.85
C ASP A 17 0.57 -9.68 -7.30
N LYS A 18 1.73 -9.32 -7.81
CA LYS A 18 1.95 -7.98 -8.32
C LYS A 18 1.07 -7.69 -9.52
N LYS A 19 0.92 -8.67 -10.38
CA LYS A 19 0.08 -8.53 -11.55
C LYS A 19 -1.36 -8.31 -11.15
N LYS A 20 -1.83 -9.07 -10.17
CA LYS A 20 -3.18 -8.94 -9.67
C LYS A 20 -3.40 -7.56 -9.08
N ALA A 21 -2.45 -7.06 -8.30
CA ALA A 21 -2.55 -5.74 -7.72
C ALA A 21 -2.61 -4.67 -8.81
N ARG A 22 -1.84 -4.82 -9.86
CA ARG A 22 -1.83 -3.87 -10.95
C ARG A 22 -3.20 -3.82 -11.63
N ILE A 23 -3.83 -4.97 -11.80
CA ILE A 23 -5.16 -5.03 -12.41
C ILE A 23 -6.18 -4.36 -11.49
N LEU A 24 -6.12 -4.64 -10.20
CA LEU A 24 -7.05 -4.04 -9.25
C LEU A 24 -6.86 -2.53 -9.16
N CYS A 25 -5.63 -2.06 -9.16
CA CYS A 25 -5.36 -0.63 -9.15
C CYS A 25 -5.90 0.02 -10.43
N SER A 26 -5.72 -0.63 -11.56
CA SER A 26 -6.19 -0.10 -12.81
C SER A 26 -7.71 0.07 -12.79
N ARG A 27 -8.41 -0.92 -12.29
CA ARG A 27 -9.87 -0.84 -12.18
C ARG A 27 -10.26 0.29 -11.25
N PHE A 28 -9.60 0.39 -10.11
CA PHE A 28 -9.90 1.43 -9.15
C PHE A 28 -9.66 2.80 -9.76
N ASN A 29 -8.53 2.97 -10.44
CA ASN A 29 -8.15 4.26 -10.98
C ASN A 29 -9.05 4.71 -12.12
N GLU A 30 -9.69 3.76 -12.78
CA GLU A 30 -10.61 4.11 -13.85
C GLU A 30 -12.05 4.25 -13.39
N SER A 31 -12.33 3.93 -12.13
CA SER A 31 -13.69 4.02 -11.64
C SER A 31 -14.04 5.49 -11.46
N THR A 32 -15.21 5.87 -11.88
CA THR A 32 -15.58 7.25 -11.84
C THR A 32 -16.59 7.56 -10.82
N GLU A 33 -17.09 6.52 -10.10
CA GLU A 33 -18.11 6.85 -9.42
C GLU A 33 -18.42 6.43 -8.19
N ASP A 34 -18.99 5.57 -7.99
CA ASP A 34 -19.77 5.16 -6.84
C ASP A 34 -18.84 4.84 -5.68
N GLU A 35 -19.00 5.52 -4.60
CA GLU A 35 -18.22 5.28 -3.41
C GLU A 35 -18.36 3.88 -2.89
N VAL A 36 -19.54 3.29 -3.01
CA VAL A 36 -19.76 1.92 -2.56
C VAL A 36 -18.89 0.96 -3.36
N VAL A 37 -18.83 1.17 -4.67
CA VAL A 37 -18.02 0.34 -5.54
C VAL A 37 -16.53 0.54 -5.23
N ARG A 38 -16.11 1.77 -5.03
CA ARG A 38 -14.72 2.05 -4.72
C ARG A 38 -14.29 1.43 -3.39
N LYS A 39 -15.15 1.49 -2.39
CA LYS A 39 -14.83 0.87 -1.12
C LYS A 39 -14.71 -0.64 -1.24
N ALA A 40 -15.54 -1.24 -2.04
CA ALA A 40 -15.45 -2.68 -2.27
C ALA A 40 -14.13 -3.02 -2.95
N MET A 41 -13.71 -2.21 -3.90
CA MET A 41 -12.44 -2.41 -4.59
C MET A 41 -11.27 -2.30 -3.63
N LEU A 42 -11.32 -1.31 -2.73
CA LEU A 42 -10.25 -1.13 -1.76
C LEU A 42 -10.18 -2.29 -0.78
N LYS A 43 -11.34 -2.82 -0.39
CA LYS A 43 -11.35 -3.97 0.49
C LYS A 43 -10.75 -5.20 -0.18
N GLU A 44 -10.91 -5.32 -1.47
CA GLU A 44 -10.33 -6.43 -2.20
C GLU A 44 -8.82 -6.24 -2.36
N LEU A 45 -8.37 -5.00 -2.54
CA LEU A 45 -6.97 -4.72 -2.81
C LEU A 45 -6.13 -4.67 -1.54
N LEU A 46 -6.59 -3.97 -0.52
CA LEU A 46 -5.78 -3.74 0.66
C LEU A 46 -5.82 -4.90 1.65
N GLY A 47 -4.81 -4.97 2.49
CA GLY A 47 -4.78 -6.01 3.52
C GLY A 47 -5.89 -5.82 4.53
N SER A 48 -6.14 -4.58 4.95
CA SER A 48 -7.30 -4.29 5.78
C SER A 48 -7.65 -2.81 5.71
N CYS A 49 -8.91 -2.52 5.84
CA CYS A 49 -9.41 -1.16 5.93
C CYS A 49 -10.83 -1.23 6.48
N THR A 50 -11.38 -0.09 6.86
CA THR A 50 -12.76 -0.05 7.35
C THR A 50 -13.65 0.65 6.34
N GLU A 51 -14.92 0.81 6.67
CA GLU A 51 -15.85 1.48 5.78
C GLU A 51 -15.56 2.98 5.69
N ASN A 52 -14.87 3.53 6.70
CA ASN A 52 -14.55 4.95 6.70
C ASN A 52 -13.22 5.18 6.00
N ILE A 53 -13.21 4.91 4.70
CA ILE A 53 -12.01 5.07 3.90
C ILE A 53 -12.37 5.81 2.63
N ALA A 54 -11.54 6.77 2.27
CA ALA A 54 -11.68 7.49 1.01
C ALA A 54 -10.30 7.62 0.40
N VAL A 55 -10.16 7.12 -0.82
CA VAL A 55 -8.91 7.20 -1.55
C VAL A 55 -9.21 7.79 -2.90
N LYS A 56 -8.55 8.89 -3.23
CA LYS A 56 -8.74 9.53 -4.52
C LYS A 56 -7.78 8.91 -5.54
N PRO A 57 -8.27 8.47 -6.68
CA PRO A 57 -7.41 7.93 -7.69
C PRO A 57 -6.58 9.04 -8.35
N PRO A 58 -5.46 8.71 -8.95
CA PRO A 58 -4.94 7.35 -9.08
C PRO A 58 -4.13 6.91 -7.87
N PHE A 59 -4.11 5.63 -7.63
CA PHE A 59 -3.34 5.01 -6.56
C PHE A 59 -2.61 3.79 -7.12
N HIS A 60 -1.36 3.61 -6.70
CA HIS A 60 -0.57 2.48 -7.17
C HIS A 60 0.12 1.80 -5.99
N CYS A 61 0.25 0.50 -6.07
CA CYS A 61 0.96 -0.25 -5.04
C CYS A 61 1.58 -1.50 -5.68
N ASP A 62 2.44 -2.19 -4.93
CA ASP A 62 3.05 -3.44 -5.43
C ASP A 62 2.10 -4.62 -5.26
N TYR A 63 1.62 -4.84 -4.05
CA TYR A 63 0.77 -5.97 -3.75
C TYR A 63 -0.59 -5.57 -3.21
N GLY A 64 -0.66 -4.55 -2.42
CA GLY A 64 -1.90 -4.10 -1.77
C GLY A 64 -2.15 -4.82 -0.46
N TYR A 65 -1.98 -6.13 -0.43
CA TYR A 65 -2.31 -6.91 0.76
C TYR A 65 -1.37 -6.67 1.93
N ASN A 66 -0.27 -5.97 1.71
CA ASN A 66 0.62 -5.58 2.79
C ASN A 66 0.32 -4.19 3.32
N ILE A 67 -0.78 -3.59 2.88
CA ILE A 67 -1.17 -2.25 3.35
C ILE A 67 -2.34 -2.40 4.29
N PHE A 68 -2.15 -1.95 5.53
CA PHE A 68 -3.17 -2.06 6.58
C PHE A 68 -3.45 -0.66 7.11
N VAL A 69 -4.66 -0.17 6.88
CA VAL A 69 -5.01 1.18 7.29
C VAL A 69 -6.10 1.15 8.34
N GLY A 70 -6.01 2.07 9.28
CA GLY A 70 -6.97 2.15 10.36
C GLY A 70 -8.23 2.89 9.93
N ASP A 71 -9.10 3.11 10.91
CA ASP A 71 -10.38 3.74 10.66
C ASP A 71 -10.21 5.23 10.33
N ASP A 72 -11.14 5.78 9.59
CA ASP A 72 -11.18 7.20 9.27
C ASP A 72 -9.91 7.61 8.54
N TYR A 73 -9.74 7.04 7.35
CA TYR A 73 -8.54 7.23 6.56
C TYR A 73 -8.89 7.96 5.26
N PHE A 74 -8.13 9.00 4.96
CA PHE A 74 -8.32 9.72 3.70
C PHE A 74 -6.98 9.83 3.00
N MET A 75 -6.92 9.50 1.73
CA MET A 75 -5.71 9.64 0.94
C MET A 75 -6.03 10.39 -0.33
N ASN A 76 -5.25 11.41 -0.58
CA ASN A 76 -5.42 12.22 -1.77
C ASN A 76 -4.83 11.51 -2.98
N PHE A 77 -4.91 12.12 -4.16
CA PHE A 77 -4.56 11.43 -5.39
C PHE A 77 -3.05 11.34 -5.65
N ASP A 78 -2.69 10.50 -6.59
CA ASP A 78 -1.31 10.30 -7.05
C ASP A 78 -0.37 9.74 -5.97
N CYS A 79 -0.86 8.86 -5.14
CA CYS A 79 -0.03 8.25 -4.13
C CYS A 79 0.47 6.87 -4.58
N VAL A 80 1.67 6.52 -4.15
CA VAL A 80 2.30 5.25 -4.51
C VAL A 80 2.83 4.59 -3.24
N PHE A 81 2.32 3.41 -2.93
CA PHE A 81 2.78 2.67 -1.76
C PHE A 81 3.43 1.38 -2.24
N LEU A 82 4.73 1.31 -2.18
CA LEU A 82 5.45 0.11 -2.61
C LEU A 82 5.57 -0.83 -1.42
N ASP A 83 4.59 -1.69 -1.30
CA ASP A 83 4.41 -2.54 -0.13
C ASP A 83 5.01 -3.93 -0.29
N ALA A 84 6.31 -4.00 -0.58
CA ALA A 84 7.00 -5.27 -0.54
C ALA A 84 7.09 -5.80 0.89
N ALA A 85 6.97 -4.91 1.86
CA ALA A 85 6.89 -5.27 3.27
C ALA A 85 5.66 -4.57 3.85
N PRO A 86 5.16 -4.97 5.01
CA PRO A 86 3.93 -4.39 5.55
C PRO A 86 4.02 -2.89 5.83
N ILE A 87 2.98 -2.19 5.44
CA ILE A 87 2.80 -0.77 5.73
C ILE A 87 1.57 -0.67 6.61
N ARG A 88 1.74 -0.18 7.83
CA ARG A 88 0.64 -0.06 8.79
C ARG A 88 0.43 1.38 9.14
N ILE A 89 -0.75 1.89 8.85
CA ILE A 89 -1.09 3.28 9.09
C ILE A 89 -2.23 3.33 10.09
N GLY A 90 -2.06 4.14 11.12
CA GLY A 90 -3.05 4.22 12.18
C GLY A 90 -4.34 4.88 11.75
N LYS A 91 -5.25 5.05 12.69
CA LYS A 91 -6.54 5.64 12.39
C LYS A 91 -6.48 7.16 12.37
N HIS A 92 -7.50 7.77 11.82
CA HIS A 92 -7.63 9.22 11.72
C HIS A 92 -6.46 9.84 10.96
N CYS A 93 -6.11 9.23 9.83
CA CYS A 93 -4.98 9.68 9.04
C CYS A 93 -5.39 10.35 7.76
N MET A 94 -4.67 11.38 7.40
CA MET A 94 -4.88 12.04 6.13
C MET A 94 -3.56 12.06 5.39
N ILE A 95 -3.55 11.52 4.19
CA ILE A 95 -2.34 11.45 3.37
C ILE A 95 -2.46 12.45 2.22
N GLY A 96 -1.49 13.32 2.11
CA GLY A 96 -1.50 14.35 1.07
C GLY A 96 -1.24 13.77 -0.32
N PRO A 97 -1.46 14.58 -1.35
CA PRO A 97 -1.27 14.09 -2.72
C PRO A 97 0.20 13.82 -3.02
N LYS A 98 0.43 12.90 -3.91
CA LYS A 98 1.77 12.54 -4.40
C LYS A 98 2.69 12.04 -3.29
N THR A 99 2.12 11.37 -2.31
CA THR A 99 2.90 10.77 -1.24
C THR A 99 3.40 9.39 -1.67
N CYS A 100 4.66 9.15 -1.44
CA CYS A 100 5.26 7.86 -1.76
C CYS A 100 5.75 7.20 -0.48
N ILE A 101 5.38 5.97 -0.27
CA ILE A 101 5.87 5.20 0.87
C ILE A 101 6.52 3.93 0.33
N TYR A 102 7.77 3.70 0.70
CA TYR A 102 8.51 2.54 0.25
C TYR A 102 8.78 1.63 1.46
N ALA A 103 8.19 0.47 1.45
CA ALA A 103 8.38 -0.50 2.51
C ALA A 103 9.04 -1.73 1.90
N ILE A 104 10.35 -1.68 1.79
CA ILE A 104 11.10 -2.76 1.17
C ILE A 104 11.80 -3.53 2.27
N GLY A 105 11.45 -4.78 2.43
CA GLY A 105 12.07 -5.62 3.43
C GLY A 105 13.43 -6.08 2.95
N HIS A 106 14.34 -6.21 3.89
CA HIS A 106 15.67 -6.70 3.57
C HIS A 106 16.04 -7.74 4.61
N PRO A 107 16.21 -8.97 4.20
CA PRO A 107 16.38 -10.04 5.18
C PRO A 107 17.56 -9.88 6.11
N LEU A 108 18.62 -9.27 5.61
CA LEU A 108 19.83 -9.15 6.41
C LEU A 108 19.73 -8.12 7.53
N ASP A 109 18.74 -7.29 7.51
CA ASP A 109 18.61 -6.25 8.50
C ASP A 109 17.14 -6.02 8.80
N ALA A 110 16.44 -7.10 9.00
CA ALA A 110 15.00 -7.03 9.14
C ALA A 110 14.54 -6.15 10.28
N GLU A 111 15.16 -6.30 11.42
CA GLU A 111 14.77 -5.51 12.58
C GLU A 111 15.00 -4.03 12.39
N GLY A 112 16.19 -3.67 11.99
CA GLY A 112 16.51 -2.28 11.76
C GLY A 112 15.65 -1.67 10.69
N ARG A 113 15.40 -2.43 9.64
CA ARG A 113 14.60 -1.92 8.54
C ARG A 113 13.15 -1.74 8.92
N LYS A 114 12.62 -2.62 9.73
CA LYS A 114 11.26 -2.49 10.20
C LYS A 114 11.09 -1.20 10.98
N LYS A 115 12.06 -0.88 11.83
CA LYS A 115 12.01 0.34 12.59
C LYS A 115 12.09 1.55 11.69
N LYS A 116 12.98 1.51 10.71
CA LYS A 116 13.13 2.59 9.77
C LYS A 116 11.86 2.81 8.99
N ILE A 117 11.26 1.76 8.50
CA ILE A 117 10.04 1.85 7.74
C ILE A 117 8.95 2.50 8.57
N LYS A 118 8.79 2.06 9.82
CA LYS A 118 7.80 2.63 10.68
C LYS A 118 8.04 4.11 10.90
N ALA A 119 9.28 4.49 11.15
CA ALA A 119 9.60 5.89 11.36
C ALA A 119 9.28 6.70 10.13
N SER A 120 9.60 6.13 8.98
CA SER A 120 9.38 6.82 7.72
C SER A 120 7.93 7.18 7.49
N TYR A 121 7.05 6.21 7.54
CA TYR A 121 5.68 6.53 7.24
C TYR A 121 4.97 7.21 8.39
N GLN A 122 5.51 7.15 9.58
CA GLN A 122 4.98 7.95 10.67
C GLN A 122 5.22 9.43 10.39
N GLN A 123 6.29 9.76 9.73
CA GLN A 123 6.54 11.13 9.35
C GLN A 123 5.49 11.62 8.36
N PHE A 124 5.12 10.79 7.40
CA PHE A 124 4.09 11.16 6.45
C PHE A 124 2.74 11.34 7.15
N ILE A 125 2.46 10.50 8.12
CA ILE A 125 1.22 10.58 8.85
C ILE A 125 1.15 11.86 9.67
N ALA A 126 2.26 12.24 10.27
CA ALA A 126 2.29 13.41 11.14
C ALA A 126 2.16 14.71 10.37
N SER A 127 2.45 14.69 9.10
CA SER A 127 2.32 15.91 8.31
C SER A 127 0.90 16.06 7.80
#